data_13d8cf6f5bc7f874299cd214d14b47d1
#
_entry.id   13d8cf6f5bc7f874299cd214d14b47d1
#
_cell.length_a   1.000
_cell.length_b   1.000
_cell.length_c   1.000
_cell.angle_alpha   90.00
_cell.angle_beta   90.00
_cell.angle_gamma   90.00
#
_symmetry.space_group_name_H-M   'P 1'
#
loop_
_entity.id
_entity.type
_entity.pdbx_description
1 polymer ?
#
loop_
_entity_poly.entity_id
_entity_poly.type
_entity_poly.pdbx_seq_one_letter_code
_entity_poly.pdbx_strand_id
1 'polypeptide(L)'
;MKIEHVPGKNAGKIMLYALSTCGHCRNTKNLLNNLGVEYDYLFVDLVQGQEKEQVIALVEKWNPDLSFPTMVINDSKCIVGFREDDIKRALKL
;
A
#
# COMPACT_ATOMS: atom_id res chain seq x y z
N MET A 1 6.20 -13.51 -6.47
CA MET A 1 5.63 -12.27 -5.91
C MET A 1 5.56 -11.24 -7.01
N LYS A 2 4.37 -10.74 -7.26
CA LYS A 2 4.17 -9.84 -8.39
C LYS A 2 3.82 -8.43 -7.90
N ILE A 3 4.84 -7.61 -7.73
CA ILE A 3 4.67 -6.20 -7.35
C ILE A 3 4.39 -5.40 -8.62
N GLU A 4 3.29 -4.66 -8.62
CA GLU A 4 2.92 -3.80 -9.73
C GLU A 4 3.43 -2.39 -9.48
N HIS A 5 3.93 -1.76 -10.53
CA HIS A 5 4.45 -0.39 -10.46
C HIS A 5 3.54 0.55 -11.24
N VAL A 6 3.13 1.65 -10.60
CA VAL A 6 2.34 2.69 -11.24
C VAL A 6 3.23 3.92 -11.38
N PRO A 7 3.54 4.35 -12.62
CA PRO A 7 4.39 5.53 -12.82
C PRO A 7 3.66 6.80 -12.43
N GLY A 8 4.44 7.82 -12.10
CA GLY A 8 3.88 9.11 -11.73
C GLY A 8 4.93 10.01 -11.11
N LYS A 9 4.47 11.05 -10.44
CA LYS A 9 5.33 12.02 -9.78
C LYS A 9 5.94 11.40 -8.53
N ASN A 10 7.25 11.54 -8.35
CA ASN A 10 7.94 11.01 -7.18
C ASN A 10 7.61 11.86 -5.94
N ALA A 11 6.80 11.30 -5.05
CA ALA A 11 6.46 11.90 -3.76
C ALA A 11 7.07 11.09 -2.62
N GLY A 12 8.05 10.23 -2.92
CA GLY A 12 8.67 9.31 -2.00
C GLY A 12 8.46 7.87 -2.46
N LYS A 13 9.06 6.92 -1.73
CA LYS A 13 8.87 5.50 -2.00
C LYS A 13 7.58 5.05 -1.33
N ILE A 14 6.58 4.69 -2.14
CA ILE A 14 5.27 4.26 -1.62
C ILE A 14 5.06 2.81 -1.97
N MET A 15 4.81 1.98 -0.95
CA MET A 15 4.43 0.58 -1.13
C MET A 15 3.06 0.35 -0.51
N LEU A 16 2.10 -0.07 -1.34
CA LEU A 16 0.74 -0.32 -0.90
C LEU A 16 0.47 -1.82 -0.87
N TYR A 17 0.20 -2.34 0.31
CA TYR A 17 -0.27 -3.71 0.47
C TYR A 17 -1.79 -3.70 0.53
N ALA A 18 -2.43 -4.41 -0.38
CA ALA A 18 -3.87 -4.35 -0.58
C ALA A 18 -4.46 -5.74 -0.75
N LEU A 19 -5.78 -5.81 -0.72
CA LEU A 19 -6.53 -7.01 -1.11
C LEU A 19 -7.30 -6.69 -2.39
N SER A 20 -7.42 -7.68 -3.26
CA SER A 20 -8.05 -7.47 -4.57
C SER A 20 -9.55 -7.19 -4.47
N THR A 21 -10.19 -7.60 -3.37
CA THR A 21 -11.63 -7.44 -3.18
C THR A 21 -11.98 -6.41 -2.10
N CYS A 22 -11.04 -5.55 -1.74
CA CYS A 22 -11.19 -4.60 -0.64
C CYS A 22 -11.58 -3.22 -1.16
N GLY A 23 -12.74 -2.70 -0.71
CA GLY A 23 -13.22 -1.39 -1.13
C GLY A 23 -12.33 -0.24 -0.66
N HIS A 24 -11.86 -0.28 0.58
CA HIS A 24 -10.95 0.74 1.11
C HIS A 24 -9.62 0.73 0.36
N CYS A 25 -9.15 -0.45 -0.04
CA CYS A 25 -7.93 -0.58 -0.83
C CYS A 25 -8.12 0.08 -2.20
N ARG A 26 -9.28 -0.14 -2.82
CA ARG A 26 -9.60 0.47 -4.11
C ARG A 26 -9.64 1.99 -3.98
N ASN A 27 -10.26 2.50 -2.92
CA ASN A 27 -10.32 3.94 -2.68
C ASN A 27 -8.94 4.54 -2.51
N THR A 28 -8.05 3.84 -1.81
CA THR A 28 -6.68 4.28 -1.62
C THR A 28 -5.93 4.33 -2.94
N LYS A 29 -6.06 3.30 -3.78
CA LYS A 29 -5.46 3.30 -5.11
C LYS A 29 -5.98 4.44 -5.96
N ASN A 30 -7.30 4.67 -5.93
CA ASN A 30 -7.91 5.76 -6.68
C ASN A 30 -7.37 7.11 -6.23
N LEU A 31 -7.20 7.29 -4.92
CA LEU A 31 -6.63 8.52 -4.39
C LEU A 31 -5.21 8.74 -4.91
N LEU A 32 -4.36 7.72 -4.84
CA LEU A 32 -2.98 7.84 -5.33
C LEU A 32 -2.96 8.12 -6.84
N ASN A 33 -3.84 7.48 -7.60
CA ASN A 33 -3.94 7.73 -9.04
C ASN A 33 -4.38 9.17 -9.31
N ASN A 34 -5.34 9.69 -8.55
CA ASN A 34 -5.83 11.05 -8.72
C ASN A 34 -4.77 12.08 -8.34
N LEU A 35 -3.94 11.76 -7.34
CA LEU A 35 -2.83 12.64 -6.96
C LEU A 35 -1.67 12.59 -7.97
N GLY A 36 -1.69 11.61 -8.86
CA GLY A 36 -0.67 11.48 -9.91
C GLY A 36 0.69 11.05 -9.39
N VAL A 37 0.77 10.43 -8.21
CA VAL A 37 2.03 10.03 -7.61
C VAL A 37 2.43 8.63 -8.07
N GLU A 38 3.73 8.40 -8.09
CA GLU A 38 4.31 7.10 -8.39
C GLU A 38 4.20 6.20 -7.15
N TYR A 39 3.81 4.93 -7.34
CA TYR A 39 3.76 3.99 -6.23
C TYR A 39 3.79 2.54 -6.73
N ASP A 40 4.12 1.64 -5.82
CA ASP A 40 4.05 0.20 -6.06
C ASP A 40 2.91 -0.38 -5.22
N TYR A 41 2.28 -1.45 -5.72
CA TYR A 41 1.27 -2.15 -4.93
C TYR A 41 1.36 -3.65 -5.13
N LEU A 42 0.82 -4.38 -4.16
CA LEU A 42 0.77 -5.84 -4.17
C LEU A 42 -0.56 -6.30 -3.58
N PHE A 43 -1.26 -7.16 -4.33
CA PHE A 43 -2.46 -7.81 -3.81
C PHE A 43 -2.04 -9.04 -3.00
N VAL A 44 -2.06 -8.91 -1.69
CA VAL A 44 -1.57 -9.95 -0.77
C VAL A 44 -2.38 -11.23 -0.89
N ASP A 45 -3.68 -11.12 -1.13
CA ASP A 45 -4.57 -12.28 -1.27
C ASP A 45 -4.29 -13.12 -2.52
N LEU A 46 -3.60 -12.55 -3.50
CA LEU A 46 -3.27 -13.27 -4.74
C LEU A 46 -1.89 -13.92 -4.70
N VAL A 47 -1.10 -13.65 -3.67
CA VAL A 47 0.20 -14.29 -3.48
C VAL A 47 -0.02 -15.69 -2.90
N GLN A 48 0.74 -16.68 -3.38
CA GLN A 48 0.56 -18.07 -2.98
C GLN A 48 1.81 -18.70 -2.40
N GLY A 49 1.63 -19.80 -1.66
CA GLY A 49 2.71 -20.63 -1.15
C GLY A 49 3.58 -19.91 -0.10
N GLN A 50 4.87 -20.23 -0.14
CA GLN A 50 5.82 -19.64 0.81
C GLN A 50 5.95 -18.14 0.67
N GLU A 51 5.79 -17.62 -0.54
CA GLU A 51 5.82 -16.18 -0.77
C GLU A 51 4.73 -15.47 0.02
N LYS A 52 3.54 -16.09 0.12
CA LYS A 52 2.43 -15.50 0.88
C LYS A 52 2.81 -15.37 2.36
N GLU A 53 3.45 -16.39 2.92
CA GLU A 53 3.90 -16.33 4.32
C GLU A 53 4.91 -15.20 4.52
N GLN A 54 5.83 -15.04 3.57
CA GLN A 54 6.83 -13.97 3.62
C GLN A 54 6.17 -12.59 3.54
N VAL A 55 5.19 -12.42 2.66
CA VAL A 55 4.48 -11.15 2.51
C VAL A 55 3.68 -10.84 3.76
N ILE A 56 2.97 -11.83 4.32
CA ILE A 56 2.20 -11.65 5.54
C ILE A 56 3.12 -11.21 6.70
N ALA A 57 4.27 -11.85 6.84
CA ALA A 57 5.23 -11.48 7.87
C ALA A 57 5.73 -10.05 7.69
N LEU A 58 5.96 -9.65 6.43
CA LEU A 58 6.40 -8.30 6.12
C LEU A 58 5.32 -7.27 6.46
N VAL A 59 4.08 -7.53 6.11
CA VAL A 59 2.96 -6.64 6.43
C VAL A 59 2.76 -6.57 7.95
N GLU A 60 2.81 -7.71 8.62
CA GLU A 60 2.62 -7.77 10.07
C GLU A 60 3.65 -6.94 10.82
N LYS A 61 4.87 -6.85 10.29
CA LYS A 61 5.91 -6.01 10.86
C LYS A 61 5.50 -4.55 10.93
N TRP A 62 4.76 -4.08 9.93
CA TRP A 62 4.27 -2.70 9.86
C TRP A 62 2.91 -2.53 10.50
N ASN A 63 2.06 -3.55 10.39
CA ASN A 63 0.68 -3.52 10.86
C ASN A 63 0.35 -4.87 11.49
N PRO A 64 0.55 -5.02 12.81
CA PRO A 64 0.30 -6.29 13.49
C PRO A 64 -1.14 -6.80 13.39
N ASP A 65 -2.10 -5.91 13.16
CA ASP A 65 -3.51 -6.29 12.99
C ASP A 65 -3.79 -6.94 11.64
N LEU A 66 -2.85 -6.84 10.69
CA LEU A 66 -3.01 -7.41 9.35
C LEU A 66 -4.30 -6.97 8.67
N SER A 67 -4.64 -5.70 8.83
CA SER A 67 -5.77 -5.09 8.15
C SER A 67 -5.29 -4.35 6.90
N PHE A 68 -6.22 -4.10 5.97
CA PHE A 68 -5.85 -3.51 4.67
C PHE A 68 -6.75 -2.33 4.34
N PRO A 69 -6.23 -1.35 3.59
CA PRO A 69 -4.88 -1.26 3.04
C PRO A 69 -3.83 -0.94 4.10
N THR A 70 -2.59 -1.40 3.86
CA THR A 70 -1.42 -1.02 4.64
C THR A 70 -0.45 -0.34 3.69
N MET A 71 -0.17 0.94 3.92
CA MET A 71 0.73 1.73 3.08
C MET A 71 2.00 2.04 3.84
N VAL A 72 3.15 1.77 3.22
CA VAL A 72 4.46 2.07 3.80
C VAL A 72 5.13 3.13 2.94
N ILE A 73 5.56 4.22 3.57
CA ILE A 73 6.18 5.36 2.90
C ILE A 73 7.63 5.47 3.36
N ASN A 74 8.55 5.44 2.39
CA ASN A 74 10.00 5.59 2.61
C ASN A 74 10.56 4.58 3.62
N ASP A 75 9.96 3.39 3.69
CA ASP A 75 10.35 2.33 4.64
C ASP A 75 10.41 2.81 6.09
N SER A 76 9.66 3.84 6.44
CA SER A 76 9.72 4.42 7.78
C SER A 76 8.36 4.78 8.36
N LYS A 77 7.35 5.01 7.54
CA LYS A 77 6.04 5.43 8.00
C LYS A 77 4.97 4.51 7.46
N CYS A 78 4.04 4.12 8.31
CA CYS A 78 2.93 3.22 7.94
C CYS A 78 1.59 3.92 8.16
N ILE A 79 0.72 3.85 7.16
CA ILE A 79 -0.65 4.33 7.26
C ILE A 79 -1.56 3.15 6.98
N VAL A 80 -2.48 2.88 7.92
CA VAL A 80 -3.43 1.77 7.83
C VAL A 80 -4.82 2.32 7.56
N GLY A 81 -5.51 1.72 6.58
CA GLY A 81 -6.84 2.12 6.19
C GLY A 81 -6.85 3.24 5.17
N PHE A 82 -8.04 3.56 4.68
CA PHE A 82 -8.22 4.68 3.75
C PHE A 82 -8.31 5.97 4.56
N ARG A 83 -7.17 6.62 4.74
CA ARG A 83 -7.06 7.86 5.51
C ARG A 83 -6.55 8.96 4.60
N GLU A 84 -7.46 9.56 3.85
CA GLU A 84 -7.12 10.52 2.80
C GLU A 84 -6.26 11.67 3.30
N ASP A 85 -6.67 12.30 4.41
CA ASP A 85 -5.94 13.45 4.94
C ASP A 85 -4.53 13.08 5.42
N ASP A 86 -4.43 11.92 6.09
CA ASP A 86 -3.13 11.43 6.56
C ASP A 86 -2.20 11.10 5.41
N ILE A 87 -2.76 10.51 4.35
CA ILE A 87 -1.98 10.17 3.15
C ILE A 87 -1.46 11.45 2.50
N LYS A 88 -2.33 12.43 2.28
CA LYS A 88 -1.94 13.71 1.68
C LYS A 88 -0.87 14.40 2.51
N ARG A 89 -1.04 14.42 3.84
CA ARG A 89 -0.09 15.05 4.74
C ARG A 89 1.25 14.35 4.69
N ALA A 90 1.26 13.01 4.68
CA ALA A 90 2.49 12.24 4.63
C ALA A 90 3.24 12.45 3.30
N LEU A 91 2.52 12.65 2.20
CA LEU A 91 3.10 12.90 0.89
C LEU A 91 3.37 14.38 0.64
N LYS A 92 3.02 15.24 1.57
CA LYS A 92 3.20 16.70 1.50
C LYS A 92 2.43 17.31 0.31
N LEU A 93 1.21 16.86 0.16
CA LEU A 93 0.33 17.33 -0.92
C LEU A 93 -0.89 18.07 -0.38
#